data_ece99cbe9c1c26875c459de3ab194cea
#
_entry.id   ece99cbe9c1c26875c459de3ab194cea
#
_cell.length_a   1.000
_cell.length_b   1.000
_cell.length_c   1.000
_cell.angle_alpha   90.00
_cell.angle_beta   90.00
_cell.angle_gamma   90.00
#
_symmetry.space_group_name_H-M   'P 1'
#
loop_
_entity.id
_entity.type
_entity.pdbx_description
1 polymer ?
#
loop_
_entity_poly.entity_id
_entity_poly.type
_entity_poly.pdbx_seq_one_letter_code
_entity_poly.pdbx_strand_id
1 'polypeptide(L)'
;LILFAITAFASATHDIAADGFYMLAANQEEQSFFVGIRSTFYRLSSIFGQGVLVYIAGRLEKSTGNIPLSWQITMGITAVMFCVLTLYHTFSLPRPAADEPHMGQAASGRAKEILSEFARTFYTYFSKPGVWLAIVFMLLYRLPEAFLLKMVNPFLLDPQAQGGLGLDTDTVGIVYGTIGVLALTIGGIIGGIAAS
;
A
#
# COMPACT_ATOMS: atom_id res chain seq x y z
N LEU A 1 -8.18 -1.45 -16.76
CA LEU A 1 -8.78 -0.54 -15.77
C LEU A 1 -9.66 -1.27 -14.76
N ILE A 2 -10.63 -2.11 -15.18
CA ILE A 2 -11.54 -2.82 -14.26
C ILE A 2 -10.78 -3.69 -13.26
N LEU A 3 -9.80 -4.49 -13.69
CA LEU A 3 -8.99 -5.33 -12.81
C LEU A 3 -8.23 -4.49 -11.76
N PHE A 4 -7.67 -3.34 -12.16
CA PHE A 4 -7.01 -2.44 -11.21
C PHE A 4 -7.99 -1.84 -10.19
N ALA A 5 -9.21 -1.50 -10.60
CA ALA A 5 -10.24 -1.03 -9.69
C ALA A 5 -10.64 -2.11 -8.67
N ILE A 6 -10.82 -3.36 -9.13
CA ILE A 6 -11.11 -4.51 -8.25
C ILE A 6 -9.95 -4.73 -7.26
N THR A 7 -8.71 -4.71 -7.74
CA THR A 7 -7.53 -4.88 -6.89
C THR A 7 -7.42 -3.76 -5.86
N ALA A 8 -7.66 -2.50 -6.26
CA ALA A 8 -7.64 -1.36 -5.34
C ALA A 8 -8.72 -1.47 -4.26
N PHE A 9 -9.93 -1.88 -4.65
CA PHE A 9 -11.03 -2.12 -3.70
C PHE A 9 -10.71 -3.27 -2.73
N ALA A 10 -10.18 -4.39 -3.23
CA ALA A 10 -9.77 -5.52 -2.41
C ALA A 10 -8.64 -5.14 -1.43
N SER A 11 -7.65 -4.36 -1.90
CA SER A 11 -6.56 -3.85 -1.06
C SER A 11 -7.09 -2.94 0.05
N ALA A 12 -7.95 -1.97 -0.27
CA ALA A 12 -8.53 -1.08 0.73
C ALA A 12 -9.37 -1.85 1.78
N THR A 13 -10.13 -2.86 1.34
CA THR A 13 -10.92 -3.73 2.23
C THR A 13 -10.01 -4.54 3.16
N HIS A 14 -8.92 -5.08 2.61
CA HIS A 14 -7.92 -5.81 3.40
C HIS A 14 -7.26 -4.89 4.45
N ASP A 15 -6.90 -3.66 4.09
CA ASP A 15 -6.28 -2.70 5.02
C ASP A 15 -7.22 -2.36 6.17
N ILE A 16 -8.50 -2.11 5.89
CA ILE A 16 -9.52 -1.84 6.92
C ILE A 16 -9.68 -3.05 7.85
N ALA A 17 -9.74 -4.26 7.29
CA ALA A 17 -9.86 -5.49 8.07
C ALA A 17 -8.61 -5.73 8.95
N ALA A 18 -7.41 -5.49 8.41
CA ALA A 18 -6.16 -5.61 9.15
C ALA A 18 -6.05 -4.59 10.29
N ASP A 19 -6.47 -3.34 10.05
CA ASP A 19 -6.50 -2.30 11.09
C ASP A 19 -7.53 -2.63 12.18
N GLY A 20 -8.70 -3.12 11.81
CA GLY A 20 -9.72 -3.58 12.76
C GLY A 20 -9.23 -4.75 13.60
N PHE A 21 -8.65 -5.76 12.98
CA PHE A 21 -8.04 -6.90 13.67
C PHE A 21 -6.97 -6.46 14.67
N TYR A 22 -6.08 -5.57 14.26
CA TYR A 22 -5.03 -5.03 15.09
C TYR A 22 -5.56 -4.31 16.35
N MET A 23 -6.64 -3.53 16.21
CA MET A 23 -7.28 -2.84 17.34
C MET A 23 -7.98 -3.81 18.30
N LEU A 24 -8.52 -4.93 17.81
CA LEU A 24 -9.21 -5.93 18.62
C LEU A 24 -8.27 -6.93 19.28
N ALA A 25 -7.15 -7.26 18.64
CA ALA A 25 -6.24 -8.32 19.07
C ALA A 25 -5.12 -7.84 20.00
N ALA A 26 -4.80 -6.53 20.02
CA ALA A 26 -3.67 -5.97 20.76
C ALA A 26 -4.12 -4.93 21.80
N ASN A 27 -3.48 -4.93 22.98
CA ASN A 27 -3.66 -3.90 24.00
C ASN A 27 -2.93 -2.59 23.62
N GLN A 28 -3.15 -1.48 24.36
CA GLN A 28 -2.58 -0.16 24.01
C GLN A 28 -1.04 -0.14 23.97
N GLU A 29 -0.37 -0.88 24.85
CA GLU A 29 1.10 -0.95 24.87
C GLU A 29 1.63 -1.73 23.66
N GLU A 30 1.00 -2.87 23.37
CA GLU A 30 1.30 -3.66 22.18
C GLU A 30 1.04 -2.89 20.89
N GLN A 31 -0.06 -2.14 20.81
CA GLN A 31 -0.36 -1.28 19.66
C GLN A 31 0.74 -0.26 19.42
N SER A 32 1.25 0.39 20.44
CA SER A 32 2.36 1.36 20.33
C SER A 32 3.65 0.72 19.81
N PHE A 33 3.97 -0.47 20.32
CA PHE A 33 5.14 -1.23 19.89
C PHE A 33 5.02 -1.68 18.42
N PHE A 34 3.87 -2.21 18.05
CA PHE A 34 3.63 -2.72 16.69
C PHE A 34 3.56 -1.62 15.62
N VAL A 35 3.26 -0.36 15.96
CA VAL A 35 3.34 0.77 15.01
C VAL A 35 4.72 0.87 14.38
N GLY A 36 5.79 0.76 15.18
CA GLY A 36 7.16 0.78 14.68
C GLY A 36 7.49 -0.43 13.79
N ILE A 37 7.07 -1.61 14.21
CA ILE A 37 7.23 -2.84 13.44
C ILE A 37 6.50 -2.75 12.10
N ARG A 38 5.24 -2.30 12.10
CA ARG A 38 4.45 -2.10 10.88
C ARG A 38 5.15 -1.17 9.89
N SER A 39 5.71 -0.05 10.37
CA SER A 39 6.47 0.88 9.54
C SER A 39 7.68 0.20 8.88
N THR A 40 8.39 -0.66 9.61
CA THR A 40 9.53 -1.41 9.09
C THR A 40 9.09 -2.41 8.02
N PHE A 41 8.04 -3.18 8.28
CA PHE A 41 7.50 -4.13 7.28
C PHE A 41 6.94 -3.42 6.05
N TYR A 42 6.33 -2.25 6.19
CA TYR A 42 5.92 -1.42 5.05
C TYR A 42 7.11 -1.06 4.14
N ARG A 43 8.25 -0.66 4.73
CA ARG A 43 9.47 -0.35 3.97
C ARG A 43 10.06 -1.59 3.29
N LEU A 44 10.10 -2.73 3.99
CA LEU A 44 10.52 -4.01 3.41
C LEU A 44 9.62 -4.43 2.23
N SER A 45 8.31 -4.29 2.38
CA SER A 45 7.35 -4.55 1.30
C SER A 45 7.53 -3.61 0.11
N SER A 46 7.88 -2.34 0.36
CA SER A 46 8.20 -1.38 -0.70
C SER A 46 9.46 -1.77 -1.47
N ILE A 47 10.52 -2.19 -0.78
CA ILE A 47 11.74 -2.71 -1.40
C ILE A 47 11.42 -3.96 -2.23
N PHE A 48 10.62 -4.87 -1.69
CA PHE A 48 10.23 -6.07 -2.41
C PHE A 48 9.40 -5.74 -3.65
N GLY A 49 8.35 -4.91 -3.53
CA GLY A 49 7.46 -4.58 -4.64
C GLY A 49 8.12 -3.72 -5.71
N GLN A 50 8.77 -2.63 -5.32
CA GLN A 50 9.37 -1.67 -6.26
C GLN A 50 10.80 -2.02 -6.65
N GLY A 51 11.51 -2.79 -5.84
CA GLY A 51 12.87 -3.24 -6.10
C GLY A 51 12.91 -4.63 -6.70
N VAL A 52 12.64 -5.65 -5.87
CA VAL A 52 12.88 -7.06 -6.25
C VAL A 52 11.98 -7.51 -7.41
N LEU A 53 10.67 -7.22 -7.36
CA LEU A 53 9.76 -7.62 -8.43
C LEU A 53 10.06 -6.91 -9.75
N VAL A 54 10.37 -5.63 -9.71
CA VAL A 54 10.75 -4.86 -10.91
C VAL A 54 12.09 -5.36 -11.48
N TYR A 55 13.06 -5.66 -10.62
CA TYR A 55 14.31 -6.27 -11.03
C TYR A 55 14.10 -7.63 -11.73
N ILE A 56 13.26 -8.50 -11.14
CA ILE A 56 12.91 -9.81 -11.73
C ILE A 56 12.25 -9.61 -13.10
N ALA A 57 11.29 -8.68 -13.23
CA ALA A 57 10.64 -8.36 -14.49
C ALA A 57 11.68 -7.95 -15.54
N GLY A 58 12.58 -7.01 -15.22
CA GLY A 58 13.63 -6.56 -16.13
C GLY A 58 14.62 -7.66 -16.54
N ARG A 59 14.98 -8.57 -15.61
CA ARG A 59 15.81 -9.74 -15.94
C ARG A 59 15.10 -10.71 -16.88
N LEU A 60 13.81 -10.94 -16.66
CA LEU A 60 12.99 -11.75 -17.56
C LEU A 60 12.81 -11.10 -18.93
N GLU A 61 12.64 -9.77 -19.00
CA GLU A 61 12.61 -9.02 -20.27
C GLU A 61 13.87 -9.28 -21.09
N LYS A 62 15.05 -9.18 -20.47
CA LYS A 62 16.34 -9.44 -21.14
C LYS A 62 16.51 -10.90 -21.60
N SER A 63 15.94 -11.87 -20.86
CA SER A 63 16.09 -13.30 -21.19
C SER A 63 15.05 -13.78 -22.18
N THR A 64 13.82 -13.28 -22.13
CA THR A 64 12.71 -13.75 -22.98
C THR A 64 12.53 -12.89 -24.25
N GLY A 65 13.02 -11.64 -24.25
CA GLY A 65 12.71 -10.66 -25.29
C GLY A 65 11.23 -10.26 -25.35
N ASN A 66 10.42 -10.64 -24.36
CA ASN A 66 8.97 -10.46 -24.37
C ASN A 66 8.49 -9.77 -23.08
N ILE A 67 8.27 -8.45 -23.17
CA ILE A 67 7.85 -7.62 -22.05
C ILE A 67 6.54 -8.10 -21.41
N PRO A 68 5.44 -8.34 -22.17
CA PRO A 68 4.19 -8.84 -21.59
C PRO A 68 4.35 -10.14 -20.80
N LEU A 69 5.10 -11.11 -21.34
CA LEU A 69 5.33 -12.40 -20.68
C LEU A 69 6.10 -12.22 -19.38
N SER A 70 7.12 -11.37 -19.38
CA SER A 70 7.96 -11.10 -18.20
C SER A 70 7.12 -10.53 -17.05
N TRP A 71 6.25 -9.59 -17.33
CA TRP A 71 5.35 -9.03 -16.34
C TRP A 71 4.24 -10.02 -15.91
N GLN A 72 3.74 -10.87 -16.82
CA GLN A 72 2.80 -11.93 -16.45
C GLN A 72 3.42 -12.92 -15.45
N ILE A 73 4.67 -13.36 -15.69
CA ILE A 73 5.38 -14.25 -14.77
C ILE A 73 5.59 -13.56 -13.42
N THR A 74 6.03 -12.31 -13.40
CA THR A 74 6.28 -11.54 -12.17
C THR A 74 4.99 -11.35 -11.37
N MET A 75 3.88 -11.01 -12.02
CA MET A 75 2.57 -10.91 -11.36
C MET A 75 2.07 -12.26 -10.89
N GLY A 76 2.35 -13.35 -11.64
CA GLY A 76 2.07 -14.73 -11.21
C GLY A 76 2.79 -15.12 -9.93
N ILE A 77 4.08 -14.78 -9.81
CA ILE A 77 4.85 -14.99 -8.57
C ILE A 77 4.19 -14.23 -7.40
N THR A 78 3.81 -12.99 -7.62
CA THR A 78 3.12 -12.17 -6.61
C THR A 78 1.79 -12.80 -6.19
N ALA A 79 0.99 -13.27 -7.14
CA ALA A 79 -0.28 -13.95 -6.86
C ALA A 79 -0.09 -15.21 -6.02
N VAL A 80 0.90 -16.04 -6.36
CA VAL A 80 1.23 -17.25 -5.56
C VAL A 80 1.65 -16.86 -4.15
N MET A 81 2.48 -15.83 -4.00
CA MET A 81 2.88 -15.32 -2.68
C MET A 81 1.66 -14.91 -1.84
N PHE A 82 0.71 -14.15 -2.41
CA PHE A 82 -0.51 -13.78 -1.70
C PHE A 82 -1.40 -14.98 -1.35
N CYS A 83 -1.48 -15.99 -2.22
CA CYS A 83 -2.18 -17.24 -1.89
C CYS A 83 -1.55 -17.93 -0.69
N VAL A 84 -0.21 -18.05 -0.66
CA VAL A 84 0.51 -18.67 0.46
C VAL A 84 0.30 -17.88 1.75
N LEU A 85 0.39 -16.54 1.70
CA LEU A 85 0.13 -15.68 2.85
C LEU A 85 -1.32 -15.80 3.35
N THR A 86 -2.29 -15.88 2.46
CA THR A 86 -3.70 -16.09 2.82
C THR A 86 -3.90 -17.42 3.53
N LEU A 87 -3.31 -18.50 3.02
CA LEU A 87 -3.36 -19.81 3.68
C LEU A 87 -2.69 -19.76 5.05
N TYR A 88 -1.51 -19.15 5.14
CA TYR A 88 -0.82 -18.97 6.41
C TYR A 88 -1.68 -18.20 7.42
N HIS A 89 -2.27 -17.06 7.05
CA HIS A 89 -3.12 -16.26 7.92
C HIS A 89 -4.38 -17.01 8.37
N THR A 90 -4.94 -17.86 7.51
CA THR A 90 -6.12 -18.66 7.84
C THR A 90 -5.88 -19.58 9.04
N PHE A 91 -4.64 -20.09 9.20
CA PHE A 91 -4.26 -21.01 10.26
C PHE A 91 -3.56 -20.36 11.45
N SER A 92 -2.89 -19.21 11.23
CA SER A 92 -2.01 -18.59 12.24
C SER A 92 -2.68 -17.45 13.00
N LEU A 93 -3.66 -16.75 12.41
CA LEU A 93 -4.27 -15.61 13.07
C LEU A 93 -5.24 -16.07 14.19
N PRO A 94 -5.10 -15.53 15.41
CA PRO A 94 -6.05 -15.77 16.48
C PRO A 94 -7.41 -15.17 16.13
N ARG A 95 -8.46 -15.72 16.71
CA ARG A 95 -9.83 -15.16 16.62
C ARG A 95 -10.13 -14.41 17.91
N PRO A 96 -10.07 -13.06 17.91
CA PRO A 96 -10.37 -12.29 19.10
C PRO A 96 -11.80 -12.54 19.58
N ALA A 97 -12.01 -12.72 20.87
CA ALA A 97 -13.36 -12.90 21.43
C ALA A 97 -14.28 -11.71 21.21
N ALA A 98 -13.69 -10.51 21.01
CA ALA A 98 -14.42 -9.29 20.69
C ALA A 98 -14.97 -9.25 19.24
N ASP A 99 -14.55 -10.17 18.36
CA ASP A 99 -15.05 -10.33 16.99
C ASP A 99 -16.22 -11.31 16.90
N GLU A 100 -17.06 -11.34 17.96
CA GLU A 100 -18.27 -12.16 17.92
C GLU A 100 -19.33 -11.52 17.01
N PRO A 101 -19.91 -12.29 16.08
CA PRO A 101 -21.02 -11.78 15.28
C PRO A 101 -22.18 -11.43 16.21
N HIS A 102 -22.66 -10.21 16.15
CA HIS A 102 -23.88 -9.79 16.85
C HIS A 102 -25.05 -10.62 16.32
N MET A 103 -25.28 -11.77 16.95
CA MET A 103 -26.41 -12.65 16.64
C MET A 103 -27.71 -11.96 17.06
N GLY A 104 -28.48 -11.47 16.07
CA GLY A 104 -29.81 -10.98 16.40
C GLY A 104 -30.55 -10.16 15.36
N GLN A 105 -29.94 -9.73 14.28
CA GLN A 105 -30.66 -8.96 13.26
C GLN A 105 -30.62 -9.60 11.88
N ALA A 106 -31.79 -9.66 11.23
CA ALA A 106 -31.90 -10.18 9.86
C ALA A 106 -31.01 -9.37 8.90
N ALA A 107 -30.32 -10.05 7.98
CA ALA A 107 -29.32 -9.48 7.09
C ALA A 107 -29.80 -8.23 6.29
N SER A 108 -31.09 -8.13 5.99
CA SER A 108 -31.67 -6.99 5.26
C SER A 108 -31.78 -5.70 6.10
N GLY A 109 -32.00 -5.80 7.41
CA GLY A 109 -32.01 -4.65 8.31
C GLY A 109 -30.61 -4.10 8.56
N ARG A 110 -29.63 -4.99 8.68
CA ARG A 110 -28.24 -4.67 8.95
C ARG A 110 -27.56 -3.88 7.82
N ALA A 111 -27.84 -4.22 6.56
CA ALA A 111 -27.29 -3.48 5.42
C ALA A 111 -27.77 -2.01 5.38
N LYS A 112 -29.04 -1.77 5.68
CA LYS A 112 -29.61 -0.41 5.74
C LYS A 112 -29.04 0.39 6.91
N GLU A 113 -28.85 -0.25 8.05
CA GLU A 113 -28.26 0.35 9.25
C GLU A 113 -26.79 0.73 9.01
N ILE A 114 -25.98 -0.19 8.49
CA ILE A 114 -24.59 0.06 8.11
C ILE A 114 -24.49 1.22 7.10
N LEU A 115 -25.36 1.25 6.09
CA LEU A 115 -25.34 2.32 5.10
C LEU A 115 -25.74 3.66 5.71
N SER A 116 -26.72 3.67 6.63
CA SER A 116 -27.13 4.89 7.33
C SER A 116 -26.06 5.42 8.29
N GLU A 117 -25.37 4.55 9.01
CA GLU A 117 -24.23 4.89 9.86
C GLU A 117 -23.05 5.41 9.05
N PHE A 118 -22.76 4.77 7.93
CA PHE A 118 -21.75 5.23 6.99
C PHE A 118 -22.05 6.64 6.47
N ALA A 119 -23.28 6.87 5.98
CA ALA A 119 -23.71 8.18 5.51
C ALA A 119 -23.65 9.24 6.63
N ARG A 120 -24.07 8.88 7.84
CA ARG A 120 -24.00 9.74 9.02
C ARG A 120 -22.56 10.10 9.39
N THR A 121 -21.65 9.13 9.33
CA THR A 121 -20.23 9.34 9.60
C THR A 121 -19.62 10.33 8.63
N PHE A 122 -19.90 10.18 7.32
CA PHE A 122 -19.49 11.13 6.29
C PHE A 122 -20.05 12.53 6.54
N TYR A 123 -21.34 12.64 6.77
CA TYR A 123 -21.98 13.93 7.05
C TYR A 123 -21.36 14.61 8.27
N THR A 124 -21.16 13.86 9.36
CA THR A 124 -20.57 14.37 10.60
C THR A 124 -19.12 14.82 10.38
N TYR A 125 -18.34 14.06 9.59
CA TYR A 125 -16.96 14.41 9.29
C TYR A 125 -16.89 15.72 8.49
N PHE A 126 -17.63 15.84 7.40
CA PHE A 126 -17.61 17.03 6.55
C PHE A 126 -18.29 18.27 7.16
N SER A 127 -19.08 18.08 8.22
CA SER A 127 -19.70 19.15 8.98
C SER A 127 -18.80 19.73 10.08
N LYS A 128 -17.63 19.13 10.34
CA LYS A 128 -16.69 19.65 11.36
C LYS A 128 -16.12 21.00 10.94
N PRO A 129 -16.00 21.97 11.86
CA PRO A 129 -15.41 23.26 11.56
C PRO A 129 -13.92 23.07 11.15
N GLY A 130 -13.51 23.73 10.07
CA GLY A 130 -12.15 23.68 9.58
C GLY A 130 -11.78 22.44 8.74
N VAL A 131 -12.68 21.45 8.58
CA VAL A 131 -12.39 20.22 7.82
C VAL A 131 -12.02 20.52 6.37
N TRP A 132 -12.69 21.45 5.73
CA TRP A 132 -12.41 21.82 4.34
C TRP A 132 -11.03 22.48 4.18
N LEU A 133 -10.64 23.31 5.13
CA LEU A 133 -9.27 23.88 5.15
C LEU A 133 -8.22 22.79 5.32
N ALA A 134 -8.47 21.85 6.22
CA ALA A 134 -7.56 20.71 6.42
C ALA A 134 -7.45 19.82 5.15
N ILE A 135 -8.58 19.54 4.48
CA ILE A 135 -8.58 18.77 3.23
C ILE A 135 -7.80 19.48 2.13
N VAL A 136 -8.07 20.78 1.91
CA VAL A 136 -7.37 21.58 0.90
C VAL A 136 -5.87 21.63 1.21
N PHE A 137 -5.49 21.86 2.46
CA PHE A 137 -4.09 21.84 2.88
C PHE A 137 -3.43 20.48 2.60
N MET A 138 -4.06 19.36 2.99
CA MET A 138 -3.52 18.02 2.74
C MET A 138 -3.37 17.72 1.25
N LEU A 139 -4.35 18.11 0.44
CA LEU A 139 -4.28 17.93 -1.01
C LEU A 139 -3.15 18.74 -1.63
N LEU A 140 -3.05 20.03 -1.29
CA LEU A 140 -1.97 20.90 -1.81
C LEU A 140 -0.59 20.46 -1.33
N TYR A 141 -0.46 20.02 -0.08
CA TYR A 141 0.80 19.52 0.47
C TYR A 141 1.27 18.24 -0.24
N ARG A 142 0.33 17.33 -0.55
CA ARG A 142 0.64 16.05 -1.21
C ARG A 142 0.78 16.14 -2.73
N LEU A 143 0.24 17.18 -3.35
CA LEU A 143 0.19 17.33 -4.81
C LEU A 143 1.59 17.29 -5.47
N PRO A 144 2.61 18.05 -4.99
CA PRO A 144 3.94 18.04 -5.59
C PRO A 144 4.59 16.64 -5.53
N GLU A 145 4.46 15.95 -4.39
CA GLU A 145 4.96 14.59 -4.22
C GLU A 145 4.28 13.61 -5.18
N ALA A 146 2.96 13.69 -5.32
CA ALA A 146 2.20 12.83 -6.22
C ALA A 146 2.59 13.04 -7.70
N PHE A 147 2.85 14.28 -8.13
CA PHE A 147 3.35 14.57 -9.47
C PHE A 147 4.77 14.04 -9.67
N LEU A 148 5.65 14.25 -8.71
CA LEU A 148 7.02 13.75 -8.77
C LEU A 148 7.03 12.22 -8.91
N LEU A 149 6.26 11.50 -8.09
CA LEU A 149 6.19 10.05 -8.14
C LEU A 149 5.64 9.52 -9.49
N LYS A 150 4.73 10.25 -10.12
CA LYS A 150 4.21 9.88 -11.44
C LYS A 150 5.21 10.13 -12.57
N MET A 151 6.03 11.17 -12.45
CA MET A 151 6.99 11.56 -13.49
C MET A 151 8.31 10.79 -13.39
N VAL A 152 8.65 10.25 -12.23
CA VAL A 152 9.91 9.55 -11.99
C VAL A 152 10.09 8.35 -12.92
N ASN A 153 9.10 7.48 -13.04
CA ASN A 153 9.23 6.28 -13.87
C ASN A 153 9.40 6.58 -15.36
N PRO A 154 8.57 7.42 -15.99
CA PRO A 154 8.82 7.88 -17.35
C PRO A 154 10.21 8.49 -17.50
N PHE A 155 10.61 9.39 -16.60
CA PHE A 155 11.92 10.04 -16.66
C PHE A 155 13.08 9.04 -16.60
N LEU A 156 12.98 7.98 -15.79
CA LEU A 156 14.04 6.96 -15.71
C LEU A 156 14.09 6.03 -16.91
N LEU A 157 12.92 5.66 -17.48
CA LEU A 157 12.80 4.64 -18.53
C LEU A 157 12.83 5.21 -19.96
N ASP A 158 12.29 6.41 -20.17
CA ASP A 158 12.20 6.99 -21.51
C ASP A 158 13.60 7.25 -22.11
N PRO A 159 13.75 7.06 -23.43
CA PRO A 159 15.01 7.31 -24.13
C PRO A 159 15.51 8.74 -23.93
N GLN A 160 16.83 8.93 -23.93
CA GLN A 160 17.45 10.26 -23.79
C GLN A 160 16.97 11.24 -24.87
N ALA A 161 16.67 10.76 -26.08
CA ALA A 161 16.11 11.58 -27.15
C ALA A 161 14.73 12.20 -26.81
N GLN A 162 14.02 11.63 -25.84
CA GLN A 162 12.73 12.11 -25.34
C GLN A 162 12.86 12.83 -23.98
N GLY A 163 14.08 13.07 -23.52
CA GLY A 163 14.36 13.77 -22.27
C GLY A 163 14.43 12.85 -21.04
N GLY A 164 14.37 11.53 -21.20
CA GLY A 164 14.54 10.55 -20.14
C GLY A 164 16.01 10.13 -19.95
N LEU A 165 16.26 9.22 -19.01
CA LEU A 165 17.59 8.64 -18.75
C LEU A 165 17.86 7.37 -19.56
N GLY A 166 16.85 6.70 -20.07
CA GLY A 166 16.95 5.46 -20.84
C GLY A 166 17.50 4.28 -20.04
N LEU A 167 17.14 4.19 -18.75
CA LEU A 167 17.57 3.07 -17.91
C LEU A 167 16.74 1.82 -18.20
N ASP A 168 17.40 0.67 -18.07
CA ASP A 168 16.73 -0.63 -18.16
C ASP A 168 15.81 -0.87 -16.94
N THR A 169 14.75 -1.64 -17.11
CA THR A 169 13.75 -1.97 -16.07
C THR A 169 14.40 -2.57 -14.81
N ASP A 170 15.38 -3.48 -14.96
CA ASP A 170 16.10 -4.07 -13.83
C ASP A 170 16.95 -3.04 -13.06
N THR A 171 17.57 -2.10 -13.78
CA THR A 171 18.32 -0.98 -13.19
C THR A 171 17.39 -0.07 -12.39
N VAL A 172 16.21 0.25 -12.92
CA VAL A 172 15.19 1.03 -12.20
C VAL A 172 14.74 0.32 -10.92
N GLY A 173 14.55 -1.00 -10.96
CA GLY A 173 14.24 -1.80 -9.78
C GLY A 173 15.30 -1.69 -8.68
N ILE A 174 16.58 -1.68 -9.04
CA ILE A 174 17.68 -1.51 -8.07
C ILE A 174 17.75 -0.07 -7.56
N VAL A 175 17.84 0.89 -8.48
CA VAL A 175 18.12 2.30 -8.12
C VAL A 175 16.93 2.94 -7.40
N TYR A 176 15.76 2.88 -8.00
CA TYR A 176 14.57 3.53 -7.46
C TYR A 176 13.90 2.67 -6.38
N GLY A 177 13.70 1.38 -6.65
CA GLY A 177 12.98 0.49 -5.76
C GLY A 177 13.76 0.06 -4.52
N THR A 178 15.09 -0.11 -4.63
CA THR A 178 15.92 -0.59 -3.51
C THR A 178 16.73 0.55 -2.89
N ILE A 179 17.62 1.17 -3.66
CA ILE A 179 18.52 2.23 -3.14
C ILE A 179 17.69 3.45 -2.72
N GLY A 180 16.69 3.85 -3.50
CA GLY A 180 15.81 4.98 -3.20
C GLY A 180 15.05 4.79 -1.88
N VAL A 181 14.49 3.60 -1.64
CA VAL A 181 13.75 3.30 -0.39
C VAL A 181 14.69 3.28 0.82
N LEU A 182 15.90 2.73 0.67
CA LEU A 182 16.92 2.76 1.73
C LEU A 182 17.36 4.19 2.03
N ALA A 183 17.62 5.00 1.02
CA ALA A 183 17.99 6.41 1.17
C ALA A 183 16.90 7.23 1.86
N LEU A 184 15.62 7.01 1.48
CA LEU A 184 14.47 7.63 2.15
C LEU A 184 14.38 7.23 3.63
N THR A 185 14.67 5.97 3.92
CA THR A 185 14.68 5.47 5.31
C THR A 185 15.75 6.14 6.15
N ILE A 186 16.98 6.19 5.65
CA ILE A 186 18.11 6.83 6.31
C ILE A 186 17.87 8.34 6.46
N GLY A 187 17.39 8.98 5.39
CA GLY A 187 17.05 10.42 5.41
C GLY A 187 15.96 10.75 6.43
N GLY A 188 14.95 9.89 6.55
CA GLY A 188 13.91 10.05 7.57
C GLY A 188 14.43 9.93 9.00
N ILE A 189 15.35 9.01 9.27
CA ILE A 189 16.01 8.86 10.58
C ILE A 189 16.87 10.10 10.91
N ILE A 190 17.71 10.51 9.95
CA ILE A 190 18.58 11.69 10.12
C ILE A 190 17.72 12.95 10.31
N GLY A 191 16.67 13.12 9.51
CA GLY A 191 15.74 14.25 9.64
C GLY A 191 15.01 14.26 10.98
N GLY A 192 14.59 13.10 11.48
CA GLY A 192 14.00 12.96 12.80
C GLY A 192 14.95 13.37 13.94
N ILE A 193 16.23 12.96 13.86
CA ILE A 193 17.26 13.34 14.83
C ILE A 193 17.55 14.86 14.75
N ALA A 194 17.58 15.42 13.54
CA ALA A 194 17.86 16.84 13.36
C ALA A 194 16.72 17.76 13.82
N ALA A 195 15.49 17.23 13.90
CA ALA A 195 14.28 17.97 14.31
C ALA A 195 13.98 17.84 15.81
N SER A 196 14.64 16.92 16.52
CA SER A 196 14.52 16.71 17.97
C SER A 196 15.44 17.64 18.75
#